data_67f726a603c83aa318446b4c873a9b07
#
_entry.id   67f726a603c83aa318446b4c873a9b07
#
_cell.length_a   1.000
_cell.length_b   1.000
_cell.length_c   1.000
_cell.angle_alpha   90.00
_cell.angle_beta   90.00
_cell.angle_gamma   90.00
#
_symmetry.space_group_name_H-M   'P 1'
#
loop_
_entity.id
_entity.type
_entity.pdbx_description
1 polymer ?
#
loop_
_entity_poly.entity_id
_entity_poly.type
_entity_poly.pdbx_seq_one_letter_code
_entity_poly.pdbx_strand_id
1 'polypeptide(L)'
;IPYPSVFDLYRLSFSKKIDFYKKGKIKYEDLILEETITNEKQLRQMSFYLKDQGTHIDKAGIGEFLDTLSYPIYFLDFETVQPVIPEYIGTSPYAQIPFQYSLHYLEKEGGELKHKEFLAESGTDPRRALAERLCEDIPMNVCVTAYNKAFEYNRIKELAEAFPDLADHLLNIESNIKDLLVPFQKGYYYNKDMGGSFSIKSVLPAIFPDDPELNYKNLDQIHNGGEAMSIFPKIKDMPKEEQETTRKNLLKYCELDTFAMVKVWEVLNECCKK
;
A
#
# COMPACT_ATOMS: atom_id res chain seq x y z
N ILE A 1 5.98 28.32 -1.16
CA ILE A 1 6.63 27.60 -0.04
C ILE A 1 7.74 26.76 -0.68
N PRO A 2 8.98 26.82 -0.18
CA PRO A 2 10.06 25.96 -0.71
C PRO A 2 9.77 24.48 -0.46
N TYR A 3 10.45 23.63 -1.20
CA TYR A 3 10.44 22.18 -0.98
C TYR A 3 11.88 21.67 -0.77
N PRO A 4 12.14 20.87 0.25
CA PRO A 4 11.23 20.55 1.35
C PRO A 4 11.07 21.70 2.36
N SER A 5 10.03 21.60 3.15
CA SER A 5 9.65 22.62 4.13
C SER A 5 9.09 22.01 5.42
N VAL A 6 8.73 22.82 6.38
CA VAL A 6 8.02 22.42 7.60
C VAL A 6 6.75 21.61 7.31
N PHE A 7 6.13 21.83 6.14
CA PHE A 7 4.90 21.12 5.75
C PHE A 7 5.16 19.67 5.33
N ASP A 8 6.40 19.34 5.00
CA ASP A 8 6.81 18.00 4.54
C ASP A 8 7.36 17.12 5.67
N LEU A 9 7.48 17.68 6.91
CA LEU A 9 7.96 16.91 8.05
C LEU A 9 7.00 15.78 8.45
N TYR A 10 7.56 14.58 8.59
CA TYR A 10 6.85 13.36 8.97
C TYR A 10 5.96 13.56 10.20
N ARG A 11 4.65 13.37 10.02
CA ARG A 11 3.64 13.44 11.10
C ARG A 11 3.75 14.64 12.03
N LEU A 12 4.32 15.76 11.58
CA LEU A 12 4.21 17.02 12.33
C LEU A 12 2.76 17.50 12.27
N SER A 13 2.15 17.81 13.43
CA SER A 13 0.75 18.27 13.47
C SER A 13 0.56 19.56 12.69
N PHE A 14 -0.58 19.72 12.05
CA PHE A 14 -0.87 20.90 11.23
C PHE A 14 -0.76 22.20 12.04
N SER A 15 -1.21 22.20 13.30
CA SER A 15 -1.07 23.35 14.19
C SER A 15 0.39 23.76 14.40
N LYS A 16 1.29 22.79 14.64
CA LYS A 16 2.73 23.07 14.75
C LYS A 16 3.33 23.57 13.44
N LYS A 17 2.92 22.99 12.28
CA LYS A 17 3.36 23.47 10.96
C LYS A 17 3.02 24.94 10.77
N ILE A 18 1.78 25.35 11.08
CA ILE A 18 1.32 26.73 10.98
C ILE A 18 2.07 27.64 11.99
N ASP A 19 2.35 27.17 13.18
CA ASP A 19 3.07 27.92 14.22
C ASP A 19 4.51 28.24 13.77
N PHE A 20 5.23 27.26 13.24
CA PHE A 20 6.56 27.48 12.67
C PHE A 20 6.52 28.41 11.46
N TYR A 21 5.55 28.21 10.56
CA TYR A 21 5.37 29.07 9.41
C TYR A 21 5.16 30.55 9.82
N LYS A 22 4.30 30.83 10.80
CA LYS A 22 4.06 32.20 11.35
C LYS A 22 5.31 32.79 11.97
N LYS A 23 6.22 31.98 12.51
CA LYS A 23 7.50 32.39 13.05
C LYS A 23 8.61 32.55 11.99
N GLY A 24 8.28 32.36 10.71
CA GLY A 24 9.24 32.43 9.62
C GLY A 24 10.18 31.21 9.53
N LYS A 25 9.94 30.15 10.32
CA LYS A 25 10.74 28.92 10.34
C LYS A 25 10.16 27.93 9.34
N ILE A 26 10.59 28.00 8.09
CA ILE A 26 9.97 27.27 6.98
C ILE A 26 10.87 26.16 6.47
N LYS A 27 12.17 26.43 6.32
CA LYS A 27 13.14 25.49 5.79
C LYS A 27 13.67 24.54 6.86
N TYR A 28 14.25 23.43 6.45
CA TYR A 28 14.86 22.46 7.38
C TYR A 28 16.05 23.04 8.13
N GLU A 29 16.79 23.99 7.53
CA GLU A 29 17.86 24.72 8.21
C GLU A 29 17.36 25.51 9.41
N ASP A 30 16.14 26.08 9.32
CA ASP A 30 15.52 26.85 10.41
C ASP A 30 14.99 25.94 11.53
N LEU A 31 14.68 24.68 11.21
CA LEU A 31 13.99 23.73 12.07
C LEU A 31 14.92 22.77 12.81
N ILE A 32 16.10 22.46 12.24
CA ILE A 32 17.00 21.43 12.78
C ILE A 32 17.52 21.79 14.17
N LEU A 33 17.54 23.06 14.53
CA LEU A 33 17.97 23.57 15.83
C LEU A 33 16.80 23.79 16.82
N GLU A 34 15.57 23.45 16.41
CA GLU A 34 14.40 23.61 17.27
C GLU A 34 14.31 22.52 18.33
N GLU A 35 14.54 22.86 19.58
CA GLU A 35 14.46 21.93 20.72
C GLU A 35 13.09 21.25 20.88
N THR A 36 12.03 21.85 20.31
CA THR A 36 10.66 21.29 20.32
C THR A 36 10.44 20.18 19.31
N ILE A 37 11.40 19.95 18.40
CA ILE A 37 11.39 18.84 17.44
C ILE A 37 12.28 17.72 18.01
N THR A 38 11.66 16.77 18.68
CA THR A 38 12.36 15.64 19.35
C THR A 38 12.14 14.31 18.66
N ASN A 39 11.29 14.23 17.64
CA ASN A 39 11.01 12.99 16.95
C ASN A 39 12.21 12.59 16.06
N GLU A 40 12.81 11.45 16.36
CA GLU A 40 14.01 10.96 15.66
C GLU A 40 13.83 10.85 14.15
N LYS A 41 12.63 10.49 13.65
CA LYS A 41 12.36 10.42 12.21
C LYS A 41 12.33 11.80 11.56
N GLN A 42 11.81 12.82 12.26
CA GLN A 42 11.84 14.20 11.79
C GLN A 42 13.27 14.73 11.75
N LEU A 43 14.05 14.46 12.81
CA LEU A 43 15.46 14.84 12.88
C LEU A 43 16.29 14.15 11.80
N ARG A 44 16.05 12.84 11.58
CA ARG A 44 16.69 12.08 10.49
C ARG A 44 16.32 12.65 9.13
N GLN A 45 15.04 12.91 8.88
CA GLN A 45 14.54 13.50 7.62
C GLN A 45 15.28 14.81 7.30
N MET A 46 15.33 15.74 8.24
CA MET A 46 16.04 17.01 8.07
C MET A 46 17.55 16.80 7.89
N SER A 47 18.17 15.99 8.74
CA SER A 47 19.61 15.73 8.67
C SER A 47 20.06 15.09 7.36
N PHE A 48 19.30 14.12 6.84
CA PHE A 48 19.61 13.44 5.58
C PHE A 48 19.50 14.39 4.39
N TYR A 49 18.47 15.24 4.40
CA TYR A 49 18.32 16.26 3.38
C TYR A 49 19.47 17.29 3.42
N LEU A 50 19.74 17.86 4.58
CA LEU A 50 20.74 18.93 4.75
C LEU A 50 22.18 18.46 4.47
N LYS A 51 22.49 17.19 4.74
CA LYS A 51 23.80 16.59 4.51
C LYS A 51 23.92 15.84 3.19
N ASP A 52 22.88 15.86 2.38
CA ASP A 52 22.76 15.09 1.14
C ASP A 52 23.11 13.60 1.34
N GLN A 53 22.63 13.01 2.45
CA GLN A 53 22.81 11.59 2.71
C GLN A 53 21.83 10.77 1.89
N GLY A 54 22.25 9.62 1.38
CA GLY A 54 21.41 8.74 0.57
C GLY A 54 20.40 7.96 1.42
N THR A 55 20.75 6.71 1.75
CA THR A 55 19.84 5.77 2.43
C THR A 55 20.35 5.39 3.82
N HIS A 56 19.46 5.36 4.80
CA HIS A 56 19.69 4.75 6.11
C HIS A 56 19.17 3.32 6.10
N ILE A 57 19.97 2.38 6.58
CA ILE A 57 19.63 0.96 6.66
C ILE A 57 20.02 0.44 8.05
N ASP A 58 19.02 0.03 8.82
CA ASP A 58 19.18 -0.77 10.03
C ASP A 58 18.98 -2.24 9.68
N LYS A 59 20.11 -2.94 9.38
CA LYS A 59 20.07 -4.35 8.98
C LYS A 59 19.47 -5.26 10.04
N ALA A 60 19.69 -4.96 11.32
CA ALA A 60 19.16 -5.77 12.41
C ALA A 60 17.64 -5.66 12.46
N GLY A 61 17.07 -4.44 12.46
CA GLY A 61 15.63 -4.22 12.46
C GLY A 61 14.94 -4.76 11.21
N ILE A 62 15.57 -4.64 10.01
CA ILE A 62 15.04 -5.24 8.79
C ILE A 62 15.05 -6.77 8.89
N GLY A 63 16.15 -7.38 9.38
CA GLY A 63 16.27 -8.82 9.57
C GLY A 63 15.20 -9.36 10.52
N GLU A 64 14.99 -8.73 11.68
CA GLU A 64 13.92 -9.10 12.62
C GLU A 64 12.52 -9.06 11.96
N PHE A 65 12.27 -8.09 11.10
CA PHE A 65 11.02 -8.05 10.34
C PHE A 65 10.93 -9.18 9.32
N LEU A 66 11.98 -9.41 8.52
CA LEU A 66 12.00 -10.47 7.51
C LEU A 66 11.85 -11.86 8.11
N ASP A 67 12.37 -12.09 9.31
CA ASP A 67 12.22 -13.36 10.06
C ASP A 67 10.75 -13.64 10.46
N THR A 68 9.88 -12.65 10.40
CA THR A 68 8.42 -12.86 10.60
C THR A 68 7.71 -13.38 9.36
N LEU A 69 8.36 -13.37 8.20
CA LEU A 69 7.83 -13.83 6.93
C LEU A 69 8.24 -15.28 6.67
N SER A 70 7.42 -16.01 5.93
CA SER A 70 7.70 -17.41 5.58
C SER A 70 7.16 -17.72 4.19
N TYR A 71 7.72 -18.74 3.55
CA TYR A 71 7.18 -19.26 2.30
C TYR A 71 6.13 -20.35 2.58
N PRO A 72 5.09 -20.46 1.74
CA PRO A 72 4.72 -19.57 0.64
C PRO A 72 4.38 -18.16 1.13
N ILE A 73 4.80 -17.13 0.38
CA ILE A 73 4.52 -15.73 0.68
C ILE A 73 3.63 -15.13 -0.40
N TYR A 74 2.58 -14.43 0.02
CA TYR A 74 1.58 -13.81 -0.84
C TYR A 74 1.56 -12.31 -0.59
N PHE A 75 1.47 -11.50 -1.66
CA PHE A 75 1.39 -10.05 -1.62
C PHE A 75 0.01 -9.66 -2.13
N LEU A 76 -0.85 -9.15 -1.24
CA LEU A 76 -2.27 -8.89 -1.48
C LEU A 76 -2.58 -7.40 -1.43
N ASP A 77 -3.36 -6.94 -2.39
CA ASP A 77 -3.94 -5.59 -2.41
C ASP A 77 -5.38 -5.63 -2.91
N PHE A 78 -6.25 -4.78 -2.32
CA PHE A 78 -7.65 -4.65 -2.69
C PHE A 78 -7.98 -3.28 -3.25
N GLU A 79 -8.87 -3.25 -4.27
CA GLU A 79 -9.58 -2.05 -4.66
C GLU A 79 -11.03 -2.09 -4.20
N THR A 80 -11.54 -0.94 -3.74
CA THR A 80 -12.88 -0.83 -3.16
C THR A 80 -13.69 0.30 -3.78
N VAL A 81 -15.01 0.13 -3.78
CA VAL A 81 -15.96 1.24 -3.96
C VAL A 81 -16.55 1.66 -2.61
N GLN A 82 -16.97 2.92 -2.53
CA GLN A 82 -17.53 3.49 -1.30
C GLN A 82 -18.82 4.26 -1.59
N PRO A 83 -19.94 3.56 -1.84
CA PRO A 83 -21.20 4.19 -2.19
C PRO A 83 -21.72 5.08 -1.07
N VAL A 84 -22.18 6.28 -1.41
CA VAL A 84 -22.87 7.19 -0.47
C VAL A 84 -24.22 6.61 -0.05
N ILE A 85 -24.94 6.01 -1.01
CA ILE A 85 -26.21 5.30 -0.79
C ILE A 85 -25.88 3.81 -0.85
N PRO A 86 -26.22 3.01 0.19
CA PRO A 86 -25.99 1.58 0.18
C PRO A 86 -26.65 0.90 -1.03
N GLU A 87 -25.87 0.20 -1.83
CA GLU A 87 -26.36 -0.51 -3.02
C GLU A 87 -26.56 -2.00 -2.76
N TYR A 88 -25.94 -2.54 -1.71
CA TYR A 88 -25.97 -3.97 -1.40
C TYR A 88 -26.57 -4.23 -0.02
N ILE A 89 -27.27 -5.36 0.13
CA ILE A 89 -27.90 -5.75 1.40
C ILE A 89 -26.84 -5.88 2.50
N GLY A 90 -27.13 -5.31 3.67
CA GLY A 90 -26.26 -5.37 4.84
C GLY A 90 -25.07 -4.39 4.80
N THR A 91 -25.06 -3.44 3.85
CA THR A 91 -24.04 -2.37 3.82
C THR A 91 -24.58 -1.05 4.39
N SER A 92 -23.68 -0.22 4.88
CA SER A 92 -23.96 1.14 5.36
C SER A 92 -23.47 2.20 4.38
N PRO A 93 -23.93 3.45 4.48
CA PRO A 93 -23.34 4.56 3.74
C PRO A 93 -21.82 4.61 3.95
N TYR A 94 -21.10 4.83 2.87
CA TYR A 94 -19.62 4.88 2.85
C TYR A 94 -18.93 3.57 3.28
N ALA A 95 -19.62 2.43 3.32
CA ALA A 95 -18.96 1.14 3.49
C ALA A 95 -18.00 0.89 2.33
N GLN A 96 -16.81 0.40 2.65
CA GLN A 96 -15.83 0.04 1.63
C GLN A 96 -16.06 -1.38 1.13
N ILE A 97 -16.51 -1.49 -0.10
CA ILE A 97 -16.89 -2.75 -0.74
C ILE A 97 -15.76 -3.19 -1.68
N PRO A 98 -15.03 -4.26 -1.37
CA PRO A 98 -13.98 -4.74 -2.26
C PRO A 98 -14.59 -5.32 -3.54
N PHE A 99 -14.07 -4.88 -4.69
CA PHE A 99 -14.51 -5.33 -6.00
C PHE A 99 -13.39 -5.97 -6.83
N GLN A 100 -12.15 -5.76 -6.41
CA GLN A 100 -10.96 -6.26 -7.09
C GLN A 100 -9.89 -6.62 -6.08
N TYR A 101 -9.05 -7.61 -6.40
CA TYR A 101 -7.74 -7.80 -5.80
C TYR A 101 -6.70 -8.20 -6.83
N SER A 102 -5.46 -7.95 -6.48
CA SER A 102 -4.28 -8.52 -7.10
C SER A 102 -3.48 -9.32 -6.07
N LEU A 103 -2.79 -10.36 -6.52
CA LEU A 103 -2.08 -11.29 -5.67
C LEU A 103 -0.81 -11.79 -6.37
N HIS A 104 0.36 -11.26 -6.01
CA HIS A 104 1.63 -11.88 -6.36
C HIS A 104 2.03 -12.90 -5.30
N TYR A 105 2.70 -13.99 -5.68
CA TYR A 105 3.15 -14.97 -4.70
C TYR A 105 4.38 -15.76 -5.13
N LEU A 106 5.13 -16.22 -4.13
CA LEU A 106 6.29 -17.10 -4.24
C LEU A 106 6.06 -18.34 -3.39
N GLU A 107 6.13 -19.52 -3.98
CA GLU A 107 5.92 -20.79 -3.25
C GLU A 107 7.12 -21.14 -2.36
N LYS A 108 8.33 -20.75 -2.76
CA LYS A 108 9.58 -21.03 -2.07
C LYS A 108 10.63 -19.96 -2.39
N GLU A 109 11.68 -19.93 -1.61
CA GLU A 109 12.84 -19.08 -1.87
C GLU A 109 13.44 -19.38 -3.25
N GLY A 110 13.71 -18.31 -4.02
CA GLY A 110 14.22 -18.42 -5.39
C GLY A 110 13.25 -19.05 -6.38
N GLY A 111 11.99 -19.22 -6.00
CA GLY A 111 10.92 -19.70 -6.89
C GLY A 111 10.52 -18.68 -7.94
N GLU A 112 9.73 -19.12 -8.91
CA GLU A 112 9.11 -18.23 -9.90
C GLU A 112 8.05 -17.35 -9.24
N LEU A 113 8.07 -16.04 -9.53
CA LEU A 113 7.01 -15.13 -9.14
C LEU A 113 5.77 -15.41 -9.96
N LYS A 114 4.67 -15.69 -9.27
CA LYS A 114 3.37 -15.99 -9.88
C LYS A 114 2.38 -14.89 -9.55
N HIS A 115 1.36 -14.74 -10.39
CA HIS A 115 0.32 -13.73 -10.24
C HIS A 115 -1.06 -14.34 -10.42
N LYS A 116 -2.01 -13.87 -9.62
CA LYS A 116 -3.45 -14.10 -9.74
C LYS A 116 -4.19 -12.80 -9.48
N GLU A 117 -5.38 -12.68 -10.05
CA GLU A 117 -6.19 -11.49 -9.91
C GLU A 117 -7.68 -11.82 -9.97
N PHE A 118 -8.49 -10.92 -9.43
CA PHE A 118 -9.94 -10.95 -9.55
C PHE A 118 -10.47 -9.54 -9.76
N LEU A 119 -11.40 -9.39 -10.68
CA LEU A 119 -12.18 -8.17 -10.91
C LEU A 119 -13.63 -8.54 -11.11
N ALA A 120 -14.48 -8.09 -10.21
CA ALA A 120 -15.92 -8.36 -10.24
C ALA A 120 -16.60 -7.75 -11.46
N GLU A 121 -17.83 -8.22 -11.74
CA GLU A 121 -18.72 -7.59 -12.72
C GLU A 121 -19.36 -6.33 -12.11
N SER A 122 -19.25 -5.21 -12.82
CA SER A 122 -19.87 -3.95 -12.42
C SER A 122 -21.41 -4.07 -12.48
N GLY A 123 -22.10 -3.52 -11.48
CA GLY A 123 -23.57 -3.57 -11.36
C GLY A 123 -24.09 -4.77 -10.58
N THR A 124 -23.22 -5.63 -10.05
CA THR A 124 -23.58 -6.75 -9.16
C THR A 124 -22.91 -6.60 -7.81
N ASP A 125 -23.40 -7.30 -6.77
CA ASP A 125 -22.69 -7.34 -5.48
C ASP A 125 -21.38 -8.15 -5.64
N PRO A 126 -20.21 -7.51 -5.50
CA PRO A 126 -18.94 -8.17 -5.77
C PRO A 126 -18.47 -9.08 -4.63
N ARG A 127 -19.00 -8.90 -3.42
CA ARG A 127 -18.42 -9.40 -2.18
C ARG A 127 -18.33 -10.92 -2.13
N ARG A 128 -19.41 -11.62 -2.50
CA ARG A 128 -19.46 -13.08 -2.43
C ARG A 128 -18.47 -13.74 -3.39
N ALA A 129 -18.49 -13.35 -4.65
CA ALA A 129 -17.62 -13.90 -5.67
C ALA A 129 -16.15 -13.61 -5.38
N LEU A 130 -15.84 -12.40 -4.87
CA LEU A 130 -14.49 -12.03 -4.45
C LEU A 130 -14.04 -12.87 -3.27
N ALA A 131 -14.85 -13.08 -2.25
CA ALA A 131 -14.52 -13.87 -1.07
C ALA A 131 -14.27 -15.35 -1.41
N GLU A 132 -15.11 -15.96 -2.25
CA GLU A 132 -14.92 -17.32 -2.74
C GLU A 132 -13.59 -17.47 -3.49
N ARG A 133 -13.34 -16.55 -4.43
CA ARG A 133 -12.11 -16.59 -5.23
C ARG A 133 -10.87 -16.34 -4.39
N LEU A 134 -10.93 -15.45 -3.41
CA LEU A 134 -9.82 -15.20 -2.48
C LEU A 134 -9.46 -16.46 -1.67
N CYS A 135 -10.46 -17.21 -1.19
CA CYS A 135 -10.26 -18.47 -0.50
C CYS A 135 -9.68 -19.57 -1.43
N GLU A 136 -10.04 -19.57 -2.71
CA GLU A 136 -9.44 -20.50 -3.69
C GLU A 136 -7.97 -20.15 -3.99
N ASP A 137 -7.65 -18.87 -4.04
CA ASP A 137 -6.35 -18.37 -4.48
C ASP A 137 -5.29 -18.32 -3.37
N ILE A 138 -5.69 -18.13 -2.11
CA ILE A 138 -4.80 -18.11 -0.95
C ILE A 138 -5.08 -19.34 -0.07
N PRO A 139 -4.16 -20.32 0.00
CA PRO A 139 -4.31 -21.46 0.91
C PRO A 139 -4.31 -21.04 2.38
N MET A 140 -4.82 -21.92 3.25
CA MET A 140 -4.73 -21.70 4.70
C MET A 140 -3.28 -21.82 5.20
N ASN A 141 -2.97 -21.12 6.26
CA ASN A 141 -1.69 -21.17 6.99
C ASN A 141 -0.47 -20.74 6.15
N VAL A 142 -0.67 -19.83 5.22
CA VAL A 142 0.40 -19.20 4.43
C VAL A 142 0.67 -17.78 4.92
N CYS A 143 1.88 -17.28 4.67
CA CYS A 143 2.21 -15.90 4.95
C CYS A 143 1.57 -14.98 3.89
N VAL A 144 0.77 -14.02 4.33
CA VAL A 144 0.20 -12.97 3.48
C VAL A 144 0.83 -11.64 3.87
N THR A 145 1.17 -10.82 2.91
CA THR A 145 1.69 -9.47 3.14
C THR A 145 0.79 -8.44 2.46
N ALA A 146 0.64 -7.30 3.10
CA ALA A 146 -0.01 -6.11 2.55
C ALA A 146 0.81 -4.87 2.90
N TYR A 147 0.59 -3.77 2.19
CA TYR A 147 1.26 -2.51 2.51
C TYR A 147 0.31 -1.57 3.25
N ASN A 148 0.53 -1.35 4.56
CA ASN A 148 -0.40 -0.73 5.49
C ASN A 148 -1.63 -1.64 5.74
N LYS A 149 -1.36 -2.84 6.20
CA LYS A 149 -2.28 -3.99 6.30
C LYS A 149 -3.65 -3.73 6.93
N ALA A 150 -3.83 -2.61 7.63
CA ALA A 150 -5.10 -2.31 8.31
C ALA A 150 -6.29 -2.24 7.35
N PHE A 151 -6.04 -1.90 6.10
CA PHE A 151 -7.08 -1.83 5.08
C PHE A 151 -7.54 -3.24 4.68
N GLU A 152 -6.62 -4.11 4.24
CA GLU A 152 -6.90 -5.50 3.83
C GLU A 152 -7.46 -6.31 4.98
N TYR A 153 -6.89 -6.16 6.17
CA TYR A 153 -7.35 -6.77 7.41
C TYR A 153 -8.84 -6.51 7.66
N ASN A 154 -9.26 -5.25 7.62
CA ASN A 154 -10.65 -4.89 7.84
C ASN A 154 -11.58 -5.40 6.74
N ARG A 155 -11.15 -5.35 5.45
CA ARG A 155 -11.97 -5.86 4.34
C ARG A 155 -12.20 -7.36 4.45
N ILE A 156 -11.17 -8.14 4.77
CA ILE A 156 -11.30 -9.59 4.95
C ILE A 156 -12.19 -9.92 6.16
N LYS A 157 -12.05 -9.18 7.26
CA LYS A 157 -12.92 -9.35 8.43
C LYS A 157 -14.40 -9.08 8.10
N GLU A 158 -14.68 -8.00 7.39
CA GLU A 158 -16.05 -7.67 6.94
C GLU A 158 -16.63 -8.72 6.00
N LEU A 159 -15.80 -9.31 5.11
CA LEU A 159 -16.20 -10.45 4.28
C LEU A 159 -16.50 -11.69 5.12
N ALA A 160 -15.71 -12.00 6.14
CA ALA A 160 -15.95 -13.12 7.04
C ALA A 160 -17.25 -12.95 7.83
N GLU A 161 -17.57 -11.72 8.28
CA GLU A 161 -18.82 -11.40 8.94
C GLU A 161 -20.03 -11.53 8.00
N ALA A 162 -19.85 -11.15 6.72
CA ALA A 162 -20.92 -11.24 5.72
C ALA A 162 -21.18 -12.67 5.22
N PHE A 163 -20.17 -13.54 5.23
CA PHE A 163 -20.22 -14.90 4.69
C PHE A 163 -19.70 -15.92 5.70
N PRO A 164 -20.52 -16.33 6.69
CA PRO A 164 -20.10 -17.24 7.77
C PRO A 164 -19.56 -18.60 7.31
N ASP A 165 -20.00 -19.07 6.15
CA ASP A 165 -19.51 -20.32 5.53
C ASP A 165 -18.06 -20.24 5.00
N LEU A 166 -17.54 -19.05 4.76
CA LEU A 166 -16.17 -18.78 4.37
C LEU A 166 -15.33 -18.21 5.53
N ALA A 167 -15.96 -17.93 6.69
CA ALA A 167 -15.35 -17.16 7.76
C ALA A 167 -14.05 -17.78 8.28
N ASP A 168 -14.01 -19.10 8.49
CA ASP A 168 -12.80 -19.78 9.01
C ASP A 168 -11.60 -19.57 8.10
N HIS A 169 -11.80 -19.65 6.78
CA HIS A 169 -10.74 -19.45 5.81
C HIS A 169 -10.31 -17.98 5.73
N LEU A 170 -11.27 -17.06 5.65
CA LEU A 170 -11.02 -15.62 5.58
C LEU A 170 -10.29 -15.12 6.84
N LEU A 171 -10.72 -15.54 8.04
CA LEU A 171 -10.05 -15.18 9.30
C LEU A 171 -8.66 -15.82 9.42
N ASN A 172 -8.43 -16.99 8.81
CA ASN A 172 -7.08 -17.54 8.71
C ASN A 172 -6.17 -16.66 7.83
N ILE A 173 -6.64 -16.19 6.68
CA ILE A 173 -5.90 -15.22 5.84
C ILE A 173 -5.61 -13.96 6.66
N GLU A 174 -6.61 -13.36 7.29
CA GLU A 174 -6.53 -12.14 8.09
C GLU A 174 -5.47 -12.24 9.19
N SER A 175 -5.47 -13.33 9.96
CA SER A 175 -4.54 -13.56 11.07
C SER A 175 -3.08 -13.73 10.62
N ASN A 176 -2.85 -14.13 9.38
CA ASN A 176 -1.53 -14.32 8.79
C ASN A 176 -1.00 -13.09 8.03
N ILE A 177 -1.74 -11.97 8.02
CA ILE A 177 -1.27 -10.76 7.32
C ILE A 177 -0.12 -10.09 8.08
N LYS A 178 0.99 -9.88 7.39
CA LYS A 178 2.15 -9.09 7.82
C LYS A 178 2.17 -7.75 7.07
N ASP A 179 2.69 -6.71 7.72
CA ASP A 179 2.66 -5.35 7.18
C ASP A 179 4.02 -4.92 6.66
N LEU A 180 4.16 -4.80 5.33
CA LEU A 180 5.38 -4.34 4.68
C LEU A 180 5.71 -2.87 4.94
N LEU A 181 4.79 -2.09 5.49
CA LEU A 181 5.05 -0.71 5.93
C LEU A 181 5.98 -0.67 7.17
N VAL A 182 6.02 -1.73 7.98
CA VAL A 182 6.71 -1.75 9.28
C VAL A 182 8.18 -1.31 9.21
N PRO A 183 9.04 -1.82 8.31
CA PRO A 183 10.44 -1.39 8.23
C PRO A 183 10.59 0.12 8.03
N PHE A 184 9.75 0.73 7.21
CA PHE A 184 9.75 2.18 6.96
C PHE A 184 9.17 2.95 8.14
N GLN A 185 8.03 2.49 8.66
CA GLN A 185 7.38 3.10 9.81
C GLN A 185 8.22 3.04 11.09
N LYS A 186 9.00 1.99 11.28
CA LYS A 186 9.96 1.87 12.39
C LYS A 186 11.23 2.68 12.15
N GLY A 187 11.50 3.06 10.89
CA GLY A 187 12.68 3.79 10.49
C GLY A 187 13.92 2.90 10.31
N TYR A 188 13.71 1.60 10.08
CA TYR A 188 14.79 0.66 9.75
C TYR A 188 15.34 0.91 8.34
N TYR A 189 14.46 1.35 7.44
CA TYR A 189 14.84 1.83 6.12
C TYR A 189 14.32 3.26 5.92
N TYR A 190 15.19 4.16 5.49
CA TYR A 190 14.82 5.53 5.12
C TYR A 190 15.71 6.04 3.99
N ASN A 191 15.11 6.58 2.94
CA ASN A 191 15.77 7.32 1.88
C ASN A 191 15.25 8.75 1.87
N LYS A 192 16.11 9.75 1.66
CA LYS A 192 15.73 11.17 1.69
C LYS A 192 14.62 11.53 0.70
N ASP A 193 14.58 10.84 -0.45
CA ASP A 193 13.63 11.09 -1.52
C ASP A 193 12.21 10.58 -1.21
N MET A 194 12.04 9.80 -0.12
CA MET A 194 10.73 9.49 0.45
C MET A 194 10.02 10.72 1.05
N GLY A 195 10.76 11.80 1.29
CA GLY A 195 10.24 12.97 1.96
C GLY A 195 9.73 12.65 3.37
N GLY A 196 8.55 13.14 3.72
CA GLY A 196 7.90 12.85 5.01
C GLY A 196 6.86 11.74 4.94
N SER A 197 6.85 10.90 3.90
CA SER A 197 5.85 9.87 3.68
C SER A 197 6.47 8.48 3.59
N PHE A 198 5.77 7.48 4.14
CA PHE A 198 6.12 6.07 4.02
C PHE A 198 5.09 5.28 3.20
N SER A 199 4.22 5.97 2.45
CA SER A 199 3.32 5.29 1.52
C SER A 199 4.14 4.61 0.41
N ILE A 200 3.62 3.51 -0.15
CA ILE A 200 4.31 2.81 -1.23
C ILE A 200 4.59 3.74 -2.42
N LYS A 201 3.69 4.70 -2.69
CA LYS A 201 3.84 5.73 -3.75
C LYS A 201 4.93 6.77 -3.47
N SER A 202 5.47 6.82 -2.25
CA SER A 202 6.64 7.62 -1.89
C SER A 202 7.90 6.77 -1.76
N VAL A 203 7.76 5.54 -1.26
CA VAL A 203 8.86 4.60 -1.05
C VAL A 203 9.39 4.05 -2.38
N LEU A 204 8.48 3.60 -3.25
CA LEU A 204 8.86 2.98 -4.51
C LEU A 204 9.69 3.90 -5.43
N PRO A 205 9.26 5.14 -5.73
CA PRO A 205 10.07 6.05 -6.55
C PRO A 205 11.40 6.47 -5.89
N ALA A 206 11.47 6.49 -4.55
CA ALA A 206 12.71 6.79 -3.84
C ALA A 206 13.73 5.66 -3.92
N ILE A 207 13.26 4.42 -4.10
CA ILE A 207 14.11 3.23 -4.27
C ILE A 207 14.44 3.01 -5.75
N PHE A 208 13.47 3.20 -6.63
CA PHE A 208 13.55 2.95 -8.08
C PHE A 208 13.18 4.21 -8.87
N PRO A 209 14.01 5.29 -8.83
CA PRO A 209 13.64 6.59 -9.42
C PRO A 209 13.48 6.55 -10.95
N ASP A 210 14.21 5.67 -11.63
CA ASP A 210 14.30 5.62 -13.10
C ASP A 210 13.64 4.35 -13.68
N ASP A 211 12.91 3.58 -12.89
CA ASP A 211 12.25 2.37 -13.38
C ASP A 211 10.88 2.70 -13.99
N PRO A 212 10.73 2.58 -15.33
CA PRO A 212 9.48 2.92 -16.00
C PRO A 212 8.35 1.91 -15.72
N GLU A 213 8.66 0.67 -15.35
CA GLU A 213 7.67 -0.37 -15.05
C GLU A 213 7.01 -0.15 -13.68
N LEU A 214 7.72 0.53 -12.78
CA LEU A 214 7.25 0.84 -11.43
C LEU A 214 6.64 2.26 -11.32
N ASN A 215 6.46 2.95 -12.44
CA ASN A 215 5.95 4.32 -12.44
C ASN A 215 4.45 4.36 -12.77
N TYR A 216 3.62 4.59 -11.76
CA TYR A 216 2.17 4.73 -11.89
C TYR A 216 1.72 5.77 -12.94
N LYS A 217 2.55 6.77 -13.25
CA LYS A 217 2.24 7.78 -14.26
C LYS A 217 2.27 7.22 -15.69
N ASN A 218 2.88 6.06 -15.89
CA ASN A 218 2.94 5.38 -17.19
C ASN A 218 1.73 4.47 -17.42
N LEU A 219 0.85 4.32 -16.44
CA LEU A 219 -0.40 3.59 -16.60
C LEU A 219 -1.40 4.42 -17.42
N ASP A 220 -2.27 3.73 -18.16
CA ASP A 220 -3.35 4.35 -18.90
C ASP A 220 -4.57 4.54 -17.97
N GLN A 221 -5.20 5.71 -17.97
CA GLN A 221 -6.47 6.08 -17.33
C GLN A 221 -6.51 6.01 -15.79
N ILE A 222 -5.86 5.04 -15.13
CA ILE A 222 -5.99 4.79 -13.69
C ILE A 222 -4.63 4.85 -13.03
N HIS A 223 -4.44 5.88 -12.17
CA HIS A 223 -3.16 6.18 -11.53
C HIS A 223 -3.24 6.13 -10.00
N ASN A 224 -4.46 5.97 -9.46
CA ASN A 224 -4.70 5.91 -8.01
C ASN A 224 -6.04 5.25 -7.69
N GLY A 225 -6.19 4.75 -6.44
CA GLY A 225 -7.40 4.08 -5.97
C GLY A 225 -8.67 4.93 -6.03
N GLY A 226 -8.57 6.28 -5.96
CA GLY A 226 -9.72 7.16 -6.10
C GLY A 226 -10.31 7.14 -7.52
N GLU A 227 -9.45 7.03 -8.53
CA GLU A 227 -9.88 6.85 -9.93
C GLU A 227 -10.48 5.47 -10.14
N ALA A 228 -9.87 4.40 -9.59
CA ALA A 228 -10.40 3.05 -9.61
C ALA A 228 -11.80 2.97 -8.95
N MET A 229 -11.94 3.53 -7.75
CA MET A 229 -13.21 3.65 -7.03
C MET A 229 -14.30 4.37 -7.84
N SER A 230 -13.93 5.41 -8.57
CA SER A 230 -14.86 6.27 -9.30
C SER A 230 -15.30 5.67 -10.64
N ILE A 231 -14.44 4.86 -11.28
CA ILE A 231 -14.69 4.32 -12.61
C ILE A 231 -15.40 2.97 -12.58
N PHE A 232 -15.11 2.09 -11.62
CA PHE A 232 -15.67 0.75 -11.57
C PHE A 232 -17.20 0.72 -11.63
N PRO A 233 -17.96 1.52 -10.84
CA PRO A 233 -19.42 1.50 -10.90
C PRO A 233 -20.02 1.90 -12.25
N LYS A 234 -19.27 2.66 -13.06
CA LYS A 234 -19.70 3.18 -14.36
C LYS A 234 -19.49 2.20 -15.51
N ILE A 235 -18.66 1.18 -15.32
CA ILE A 235 -18.31 0.21 -16.38
C ILE A 235 -19.55 -0.41 -17.00
N LYS A 236 -20.55 -0.76 -16.19
CA LYS A 236 -21.82 -1.38 -16.66
C LYS A 236 -22.56 -0.55 -17.72
N ASP A 237 -22.38 0.77 -17.69
CA ASP A 237 -23.09 1.73 -18.57
C ASP A 237 -22.24 2.17 -19.79
N MET A 238 -20.98 1.67 -19.90
CA MET A 238 -20.07 1.97 -21.00
C MET A 238 -20.33 1.10 -22.23
N PRO A 239 -19.95 1.52 -23.45
CA PRO A 239 -19.86 0.65 -24.61
C PRO A 239 -18.91 -0.54 -24.34
N LYS A 240 -19.16 -1.71 -24.94
CA LYS A 240 -18.39 -2.96 -24.67
C LYS A 240 -16.89 -2.79 -24.85
N GLU A 241 -16.44 -2.13 -25.87
CA GLU A 241 -15.01 -1.89 -26.13
C GLU A 241 -14.35 -1.05 -25.02
N GLU A 242 -15.08 -0.05 -24.53
CA GLU A 242 -14.64 0.79 -23.41
C GLU A 242 -14.66 0.01 -22.08
N GLN A 243 -15.66 -0.86 -21.86
CA GLN A 243 -15.69 -1.76 -20.71
C GLN A 243 -14.43 -2.64 -20.66
N GLU A 244 -14.07 -3.30 -21.76
CA GLU A 244 -12.91 -4.18 -21.84
C GLU A 244 -11.60 -3.42 -21.58
N THR A 245 -11.46 -2.22 -22.16
CA THR A 245 -10.29 -1.37 -21.94
C THR A 245 -10.19 -0.91 -20.49
N THR A 246 -11.29 -0.44 -19.91
CA THR A 246 -11.33 0.02 -18.52
C THR A 246 -11.04 -1.13 -17.54
N ARG A 247 -11.58 -2.32 -17.77
CA ARG A 247 -11.30 -3.51 -16.97
C ARG A 247 -9.82 -3.89 -17.00
N LYS A 248 -9.18 -3.86 -18.18
CA LYS A 248 -7.73 -4.10 -18.33
C LYS A 248 -6.90 -3.08 -17.54
N ASN A 249 -7.30 -1.82 -17.58
CA ASN A 249 -6.59 -0.75 -16.87
C ASN A 249 -6.73 -0.88 -15.36
N LEU A 250 -7.90 -1.30 -14.85
CA LEU A 250 -8.10 -1.63 -13.43
C LEU A 250 -7.20 -2.79 -12.99
N LEU A 251 -7.17 -3.88 -13.76
CA LEU A 251 -6.32 -5.05 -13.48
C LEU A 251 -4.85 -4.63 -13.44
N LYS A 252 -4.37 -3.92 -14.44
CA LYS A 252 -2.98 -3.47 -14.53
C LYS A 252 -2.57 -2.51 -13.40
N TYR A 253 -3.50 -1.65 -12.95
CA TYR A 253 -3.23 -0.77 -11.82
C TYR A 253 -3.03 -1.56 -10.51
N CYS A 254 -3.96 -2.44 -10.16
CA CYS A 254 -3.89 -3.25 -8.96
C CYS A 254 -2.72 -4.28 -9.01
N GLU A 255 -2.40 -4.83 -10.19
CA GLU A 255 -1.22 -5.67 -10.42
C GLU A 255 0.07 -4.91 -10.06
N LEU A 256 0.18 -3.65 -10.45
CA LEU A 256 1.35 -2.84 -10.13
C LEU A 256 1.49 -2.60 -8.62
N ASP A 257 0.39 -2.42 -7.87
CA ASP A 257 0.44 -2.24 -6.42
C ASP A 257 1.05 -3.48 -5.73
N THR A 258 0.65 -4.68 -6.10
CA THR A 258 1.24 -5.92 -5.54
C THR A 258 2.64 -6.21 -6.07
N PHE A 259 2.94 -5.89 -7.33
CA PHE A 259 4.30 -6.00 -7.87
C PHE A 259 5.26 -5.02 -7.18
N ALA A 260 4.81 -3.81 -6.89
CA ALA A 260 5.56 -2.83 -6.10
C ALA A 260 5.91 -3.38 -4.71
N MET A 261 4.98 -4.09 -4.05
CA MET A 261 5.27 -4.75 -2.77
C MET A 261 6.36 -5.82 -2.89
N VAL A 262 6.34 -6.62 -3.95
CA VAL A 262 7.41 -7.61 -4.23
C VAL A 262 8.75 -6.90 -4.38
N LYS A 263 8.82 -5.81 -5.15
CA LYS A 263 10.06 -5.04 -5.36
C LYS A 263 10.59 -4.43 -4.07
N VAL A 264 9.73 -3.87 -3.26
CA VAL A 264 10.09 -3.35 -1.93
C VAL A 264 10.63 -4.47 -1.02
N TRP A 265 9.97 -5.62 -0.99
CA TRP A 265 10.42 -6.79 -0.23
C TRP A 265 11.78 -7.32 -0.72
N GLU A 266 12.02 -7.38 -2.04
CA GLU A 266 13.32 -7.77 -2.62
C GLU A 266 14.44 -6.86 -2.12
N VAL A 267 14.24 -5.54 -2.13
CA VAL A 267 15.24 -4.58 -1.63
C VAL A 267 15.51 -4.75 -0.13
N LEU A 268 14.47 -4.99 0.67
CA LEU A 268 14.67 -5.27 2.10
C LEU A 268 15.51 -6.54 2.33
N ASN A 269 15.28 -7.60 1.55
CA ASN A 269 16.11 -8.81 1.59
C ASN A 269 17.55 -8.53 1.17
N GLU A 270 17.77 -7.74 0.12
CA GLU A 270 19.12 -7.38 -0.35
C GLU A 270 19.88 -6.58 0.71
N CYS A 271 19.20 -5.69 1.45
CA CYS A 271 19.82 -4.95 2.54
C CYS A 271 20.41 -5.86 3.64
N CYS A 272 19.87 -7.06 3.82
CA CYS A 272 20.34 -8.04 4.82
C CYS A 272 21.38 -9.01 4.27
N LYS A 273 21.48 -9.18 2.95
CA LYS A 273 22.54 -9.98 2.35
C LYS A 273 23.89 -9.29 2.59
N LYS A 274 24.94 -10.07 2.77
CA LYS A 274 26.31 -9.59 3.01
C LYS A 274 26.96 -9.21 1.70
#